data_b9eacf50100e8f59fe450e7c7ea404be
#
_entry.id   b9eacf50100e8f59fe450e7c7ea404be
#
_cell.length_a   1.000
_cell.length_b   1.000
_cell.length_c   1.000
_cell.angle_alpha   90.00
_cell.angle_beta   90.00
_cell.angle_gamma   90.00
#
_symmetry.space_group_name_H-M   'P 1'
#
loop_
_entity.id
_entity.type
_entity.pdbx_description
1 polymer ?
#
loop_
_entity_poly.entity_id
_entity_poly.type
_entity_poly.pdbx_seq_one_letter_code
_entity_poly.pdbx_strand_id
1 'polypeptide(L)'
;MSASRFLEVEPRRLPGWVGRYSDARAGAVRVFATAAGLDLNGEDLSRAQVALLDPPAGRVVGPVDGVVAAVHELAALAALPRTLLVCLVRRGGWTVGVVREGTVLSGSSGRRYVQGATAAGGWSQQRYARRRSGQAGKLADDASSAVDRVLGVAAGVSGGRAPEAVVVGGDRALAEAVLAPTVAAGWPRLGPLEVGEPRRVDLEAAAARVLALRVTVHDAPGR
;
A
#
# COMPACT_ATOMS: atom_id res chain seq x y z
N MET A 1 4.01 28.92 -3.05
CA MET A 1 4.18 27.46 -3.17
C MET A 1 2.80 26.88 -3.37
N SER A 2 2.53 26.22 -4.51
CA SER A 2 1.21 25.62 -4.77
C SER A 2 1.02 24.43 -3.82
N ALA A 3 -0.12 24.36 -3.14
CA ALA A 3 -0.44 23.28 -2.21
C ALA A 3 -0.70 22.00 -3.03
N SER A 4 -0.03 20.92 -2.67
CA SER A 4 -0.31 19.61 -3.25
C SER A 4 -1.28 18.84 -2.36
N ARG A 5 -2.32 18.25 -2.95
CA ARG A 5 -3.27 17.40 -2.25
C ARG A 5 -3.11 15.96 -2.72
N PHE A 6 -3.13 15.03 -1.76
CA PHE A 6 -3.05 13.60 -2.04
C PHE A 6 -4.41 12.95 -1.77
N LEU A 7 -4.84 12.11 -2.70
CA LEU A 7 -6.10 11.40 -2.65
C LEU A 7 -5.86 9.93 -3.01
N GLU A 8 -6.66 9.05 -2.44
CA GLU A 8 -6.77 7.65 -2.86
C GLU A 8 -8.13 7.48 -3.54
N VAL A 9 -8.12 6.99 -4.78
CA VAL A 9 -9.34 6.81 -5.58
C VAL A 9 -9.48 5.35 -5.94
N GLU A 10 -10.62 4.75 -5.61
CA GLU A 10 -10.94 3.40 -6.05
C GLU A 10 -10.98 3.33 -7.58
N PRO A 11 -10.44 2.27 -8.22
CA PRO A 11 -10.39 2.16 -9.68
C PRO A 11 -11.72 2.45 -10.39
N ARG A 12 -12.80 1.88 -9.87
CA ARG A 12 -14.17 2.09 -10.41
C ARG A 12 -14.67 3.52 -10.33
N ARG A 13 -14.11 4.34 -9.44
CA ARG A 13 -14.48 5.76 -9.24
C ARG A 13 -13.62 6.71 -10.06
N LEU A 14 -12.54 6.20 -10.67
CA LEU A 14 -11.60 7.04 -11.44
C LEU A 14 -12.29 7.81 -12.57
N PRO A 15 -13.15 7.20 -13.43
CA PRO A 15 -13.81 7.93 -14.52
C PRO A 15 -14.62 9.13 -14.00
N GLY A 16 -15.43 8.92 -12.97
CA GLY A 16 -16.23 9.99 -12.35
C GLY A 16 -15.37 11.05 -11.65
N TRP A 17 -14.24 10.67 -11.08
CA TRP A 17 -13.30 11.63 -10.49
C TRP A 17 -12.65 12.50 -11.57
N VAL A 18 -12.18 11.92 -12.68
CA VAL A 18 -11.59 12.66 -13.81
C VAL A 18 -12.62 13.58 -14.45
N GLY A 19 -13.87 13.13 -14.60
CA GLY A 19 -14.95 13.99 -15.09
C GLY A 19 -15.12 15.24 -14.24
N ARG A 20 -15.30 15.10 -12.92
CA ARG A 20 -15.39 16.25 -12.00
C ARG A 20 -14.14 17.14 -11.99
N TYR A 21 -12.96 16.54 -12.13
CA TYR A 21 -11.70 17.30 -12.22
C TYR A 21 -11.68 18.16 -13.50
N SER A 22 -12.15 17.61 -14.63
CA SER A 22 -12.25 18.30 -15.90
C SER A 22 -13.33 19.39 -15.90
N ASP A 23 -14.52 19.08 -15.38
CA ASP A 23 -15.66 20.04 -15.31
C ASP A 23 -15.30 21.29 -14.48
N ALA A 24 -14.59 21.09 -13.36
CA ALA A 24 -14.11 22.19 -12.53
C ALA A 24 -13.09 23.11 -13.26
N ARG A 25 -12.62 22.71 -14.44
CA ARG A 25 -11.66 23.42 -15.30
C ARG A 25 -12.22 23.72 -16.69
N ALA A 26 -13.54 23.90 -16.77
CA ALA A 26 -14.29 24.15 -18.00
C ALA A 26 -14.08 23.08 -19.12
N GLY A 27 -13.79 21.85 -18.73
CA GLY A 27 -13.54 20.74 -19.66
C GLY A 27 -12.17 20.74 -20.34
N ALA A 28 -11.36 21.77 -20.13
CA ALA A 28 -10.07 21.96 -20.80
C ALA A 28 -8.92 21.22 -20.08
N VAL A 29 -8.96 19.89 -20.09
CA VAL A 29 -7.92 19.02 -19.50
C VAL A 29 -7.33 18.12 -20.58
N ARG A 30 -6.01 18.15 -20.72
CA ARG A 30 -5.25 17.21 -21.55
C ARG A 30 -4.73 16.07 -20.70
N VAL A 31 -4.83 14.84 -21.23
CA VAL A 31 -4.38 13.63 -20.53
C VAL A 31 -3.22 13.01 -21.29
N PHE A 32 -2.19 12.66 -20.55
CA PHE A 32 -0.99 12.01 -21.04
C PHE A 32 -0.79 10.68 -20.29
N ALA A 33 -0.60 9.60 -21.05
CA ALA A 33 -0.20 8.33 -20.46
C ALA A 33 1.27 8.38 -20.01
N THR A 34 1.54 7.82 -18.84
CA THR A 34 2.88 7.68 -18.28
C THR A 34 3.16 6.23 -17.91
N ALA A 35 4.40 5.89 -17.64
CA ALA A 35 4.76 4.55 -17.18
C ALA A 35 4.07 4.15 -15.86
N ALA A 36 3.70 5.11 -15.01
CA ALA A 36 3.05 4.88 -13.73
C ALA A 36 1.52 5.08 -13.75
N GLY A 37 0.96 5.68 -14.81
CA GLY A 37 -0.46 6.01 -14.87
C GLY A 37 -0.78 7.13 -15.84
N LEU A 38 -1.44 8.20 -15.38
CA LEU A 38 -1.88 9.34 -16.20
C LEU A 38 -1.47 10.66 -15.58
N ASP A 39 -1.06 11.60 -16.43
CA ASP A 39 -0.92 13.03 -16.11
C ASP A 39 -2.08 13.80 -16.75
N LEU A 40 -2.80 14.58 -15.95
CA LEU A 40 -3.89 15.44 -16.35
C LEU A 40 -3.43 16.90 -16.21
N ASN A 41 -3.37 17.65 -17.29
CA ASN A 41 -2.95 19.05 -17.31
C ASN A 41 -4.13 19.94 -17.73
N GLY A 42 -4.55 20.83 -16.82
CA GLY A 42 -5.53 21.88 -17.10
C GLY A 42 -4.91 23.07 -17.81
N GLU A 43 -5.70 23.78 -18.61
CA GLU A 43 -5.27 25.05 -19.25
C GLU A 43 -5.02 26.15 -18.21
N ASP A 44 -5.62 26.03 -17.03
CA ASP A 44 -5.40 26.90 -15.85
C ASP A 44 -4.05 26.64 -15.14
N LEU A 45 -3.16 25.84 -15.73
CA LEU A 45 -1.89 25.39 -15.16
C LEU A 45 -2.03 24.46 -13.93
N SER A 46 -3.23 24.01 -13.61
CA SER A 46 -3.43 22.93 -12.64
C SER A 46 -2.96 21.60 -13.22
N ARG A 47 -2.52 20.71 -12.34
CA ARG A 47 -2.06 19.38 -12.74
C ARG A 47 -2.58 18.32 -11.78
N ALA A 48 -2.96 17.16 -12.31
CA ALA A 48 -3.18 15.99 -11.48
C ALA A 48 -2.41 14.80 -12.04
N GLN A 49 -1.75 14.06 -11.16
CA GLN A 49 -1.07 12.83 -11.50
C GLN A 49 -1.86 11.68 -10.88
N VAL A 50 -2.24 10.71 -11.70
CA VAL A 50 -2.93 9.50 -11.27
C VAL A 50 -1.98 8.34 -11.47
N ALA A 51 -1.57 7.69 -10.40
CA ALA A 51 -0.59 6.62 -10.46
C ALA A 51 -1.12 5.34 -9.81
N LEU A 52 -0.78 4.20 -10.40
CA LEU A 52 -0.86 2.91 -9.73
C LEU A 52 0.17 2.88 -8.60
N LEU A 53 -0.19 2.29 -7.47
CA LEU A 53 0.75 2.10 -6.35
C LEU A 53 1.93 1.21 -6.77
N ASP A 54 1.66 0.25 -7.65
CA ASP A 54 2.63 -0.65 -8.26
C ASP A 54 2.11 -1.03 -9.66
N PRO A 55 2.63 -0.39 -10.71
CA PRO A 55 2.26 -0.78 -12.06
C PRO A 55 2.75 -2.20 -12.33
N PRO A 56 1.91 -3.08 -12.91
CA PRO A 56 2.35 -4.41 -13.33
C PRO A 56 3.55 -4.28 -14.26
N ALA A 57 4.61 -5.05 -14.01
CA ALA A 57 5.82 -5.00 -14.80
C ALA A 57 5.51 -5.14 -16.32
N GLY A 58 5.96 -4.20 -17.13
CA GLY A 58 5.82 -4.20 -18.58
C GLY A 58 4.50 -3.68 -19.14
N ARG A 59 3.55 -3.21 -18.32
CA ARG A 59 2.33 -2.57 -18.81
C ARG A 59 2.42 -1.05 -18.65
N VAL A 60 2.60 -0.39 -19.76
CA VAL A 60 2.39 1.04 -19.92
C VAL A 60 0.93 1.21 -20.34
N VAL A 61 0.23 2.21 -19.79
CA VAL A 61 -1.01 2.68 -20.43
C VAL A 61 -0.59 3.14 -21.83
N GLY A 62 -1.01 2.41 -22.85
CA GLY A 62 -0.58 2.68 -24.22
C GLY A 62 -1.06 4.04 -24.74
N PRO A 63 -0.59 4.50 -25.90
CA PRO A 63 -1.20 5.64 -26.58
C PRO A 63 -2.64 5.27 -26.91
N VAL A 64 -3.59 5.84 -26.18
CA VAL A 64 -5.03 5.62 -26.33
C VAL A 64 -5.63 6.85 -26.97
N ASP A 65 -6.45 6.63 -27.99
CA ASP A 65 -7.19 7.71 -28.63
C ASP A 65 -8.27 8.26 -27.67
N GLY A 66 -7.89 9.27 -26.90
CA GLY A 66 -8.80 10.05 -26.08
C GLY A 66 -8.71 9.82 -24.57
N VAL A 67 -9.09 10.86 -23.84
CA VAL A 67 -9.08 10.92 -22.35
C VAL A 67 -9.90 9.80 -21.73
N VAL A 68 -11.08 9.52 -22.28
CA VAL A 68 -12.02 8.54 -21.71
C VAL A 68 -11.43 7.13 -21.79
N ALA A 69 -10.84 6.77 -22.94
CA ALA A 69 -10.24 5.47 -23.14
C ALA A 69 -9.04 5.25 -22.20
N ALA A 70 -8.14 6.23 -22.08
CA ALA A 70 -6.99 6.17 -21.18
C ALA A 70 -7.39 5.98 -19.70
N VAL A 71 -8.43 6.69 -19.27
CA VAL A 71 -8.96 6.60 -17.91
C VAL A 71 -9.57 5.23 -17.63
N HIS A 72 -10.35 4.70 -18.58
CA HIS A 72 -10.94 3.37 -18.45
C HIS A 72 -9.88 2.26 -18.49
N GLU A 73 -8.86 2.38 -19.33
CA GLU A 73 -7.75 1.43 -19.36
C GLU A 73 -7.00 1.40 -18.04
N LEU A 74 -6.65 2.57 -17.49
CA LEU A 74 -5.98 2.64 -16.17
C LEU A 74 -6.86 2.06 -15.06
N ALA A 75 -8.14 2.37 -15.06
CA ALA A 75 -9.08 1.81 -14.09
C ALA A 75 -9.19 0.28 -14.20
N ALA A 76 -9.22 -0.27 -15.42
CA ALA A 76 -9.23 -1.71 -15.66
C ALA A 76 -7.93 -2.39 -15.22
N LEU A 77 -6.77 -1.76 -15.47
CA LEU A 77 -5.47 -2.26 -15.00
C LEU A 77 -5.41 -2.29 -13.47
N ALA A 78 -5.89 -1.24 -12.81
CA ALA A 78 -5.93 -1.17 -11.36
C ALA A 78 -6.89 -2.19 -10.73
N ALA A 79 -7.93 -2.58 -11.47
CA ALA A 79 -8.94 -3.55 -11.04
C ALA A 79 -8.54 -5.01 -11.35
N LEU A 80 -7.38 -5.27 -11.98
CA LEU A 80 -6.93 -6.64 -12.23
C LEU A 80 -6.81 -7.41 -10.91
N PRO A 81 -7.29 -8.67 -10.88
CA PRO A 81 -7.21 -9.49 -9.69
C PRO A 81 -5.73 -9.72 -9.30
N ARG A 82 -5.37 -9.30 -8.11
CA ARG A 82 -4.01 -9.47 -7.54
C ARG A 82 -4.10 -10.23 -6.24
N THR A 83 -3.12 -11.11 -6.03
CA THR A 83 -2.92 -11.77 -4.74
C THR A 83 -1.72 -11.12 -4.05
N LEU A 84 -1.91 -10.61 -2.85
CA LEU A 84 -0.91 -9.85 -2.11
C LEU A 84 -0.75 -10.41 -0.70
N LEU A 85 0.50 -10.45 -0.22
CA LEU A 85 0.77 -10.63 1.21
C LEU A 85 0.74 -9.24 1.86
N VAL A 86 -0.03 -9.08 2.92
CA VAL A 86 -0.07 -7.85 3.72
C VAL A 86 0.68 -8.12 5.03
N CYS A 87 1.66 -7.27 5.35
CA CYS A 87 2.47 -7.35 6.56
C CYS A 87 2.48 -5.98 7.25
N LEU A 88 1.67 -5.84 8.29
CA LEU A 88 1.56 -4.62 9.07
C LEU A 88 2.15 -4.88 10.45
N VAL A 89 3.20 -4.14 10.81
CA VAL A 89 3.94 -4.39 12.05
C VAL A 89 4.27 -3.07 12.75
N ARG A 90 4.01 -3.01 14.04
CA ARG A 90 4.46 -1.93 14.93
C ARG A 90 4.96 -2.50 16.25
N ARG A 91 5.63 -1.66 17.04
CA ARG A 91 6.03 -2.03 18.41
C ARG A 91 4.77 -2.28 19.25
N GLY A 92 4.52 -3.53 19.59
CA GLY A 92 3.36 -3.93 20.37
C GLY A 92 2.41 -4.86 19.66
N GLY A 93 2.40 -4.89 18.31
CA GLY A 93 1.50 -5.75 17.57
C GLY A 93 1.87 -5.94 16.11
N TRP A 94 1.31 -6.98 15.54
CA TRP A 94 1.44 -7.28 14.12
C TRP A 94 0.14 -7.89 13.59
N THR A 95 -0.08 -7.72 12.30
CA THR A 95 -1.09 -8.46 11.54
C THR A 95 -0.55 -8.79 10.16
N VAL A 96 -0.73 -10.03 9.75
CA VAL A 96 -0.30 -10.55 8.45
C VAL A 96 -1.46 -11.28 7.80
N GLY A 97 -1.56 -11.22 6.48
CA GLY A 97 -2.62 -11.91 5.77
C GLY A 97 -2.40 -11.92 4.26
N VAL A 98 -3.01 -12.90 3.61
CA VAL A 98 -3.08 -12.96 2.15
C VAL A 98 -4.41 -12.42 1.70
N VAL A 99 -4.35 -11.49 0.77
CA VAL A 99 -5.49 -10.76 0.25
C VAL A 99 -5.58 -10.94 -1.26
N ARG A 100 -6.78 -11.15 -1.77
CA ARG A 100 -7.07 -11.19 -3.19
C ARG A 100 -8.34 -10.40 -3.48
N GLU A 101 -8.29 -9.51 -4.46
CA GLU A 101 -9.45 -8.70 -4.89
C GLU A 101 -10.15 -7.97 -3.71
N GLY A 102 -9.37 -7.46 -2.76
CA GLY A 102 -9.92 -6.80 -1.57
C GLY A 102 -10.46 -7.74 -0.49
N THR A 103 -10.41 -9.07 -0.70
CA THR A 103 -10.89 -10.07 0.26
C THR A 103 -9.71 -10.74 0.96
N VAL A 104 -9.78 -10.84 2.29
CA VAL A 104 -8.79 -11.56 3.08
C VAL A 104 -9.02 -13.07 2.97
N LEU A 105 -8.13 -13.78 2.27
CA LEU A 105 -8.16 -15.25 2.13
C LEU A 105 -7.70 -15.96 3.40
N SER A 106 -6.67 -15.42 4.03
CA SER A 106 -6.11 -15.92 5.28
C SER A 106 -5.49 -14.77 6.05
N GLY A 107 -5.61 -14.75 7.36
CA GLY A 107 -5.04 -13.69 8.18
C GLY A 107 -4.78 -14.13 9.62
N SER A 108 -3.74 -13.58 10.20
CA SER A 108 -3.34 -13.80 11.60
C SER A 108 -2.86 -12.47 12.19
N SER A 109 -3.13 -12.27 13.46
CA SER A 109 -2.66 -11.09 14.20
C SER A 109 -2.18 -11.51 15.57
N GLY A 110 -1.24 -10.73 16.11
CA GLY A 110 -0.72 -10.97 17.45
C GLY A 110 -0.31 -9.67 18.11
N ARG A 111 -0.28 -9.70 19.43
CA ARG A 111 0.20 -8.61 20.27
C ARG A 111 1.29 -9.12 21.18
N ARG A 112 2.32 -8.30 21.35
CA ARG A 112 3.36 -8.53 22.35
C ARG A 112 3.71 -7.19 22.96
N TYR A 113 3.60 -7.09 24.26
CA TYR A 113 3.99 -5.88 24.96
C TYR A 113 5.49 -5.61 24.72
N VAL A 114 5.80 -4.47 24.12
CA VAL A 114 7.15 -3.94 23.98
C VAL A 114 7.25 -2.71 24.87
N GLN A 115 8.08 -2.77 25.89
CA GLN A 115 8.23 -1.67 26.84
C GLN A 115 8.63 -0.38 26.13
N GLY A 116 7.89 0.70 26.37
CA GLY A 116 8.18 2.03 25.82
C GLY A 116 9.54 2.58 26.27
N ALA A 117 10.01 3.63 25.59
CA ALA A 117 11.22 4.34 26.01
C ALA A 117 10.91 5.13 27.28
N THR A 118 11.52 4.76 28.38
CA THR A 118 11.54 5.58 29.61
C THR A 118 12.79 6.47 29.58
N ALA A 119 12.61 7.75 29.87
CA ALA A 119 13.67 8.76 29.92
C ALA A 119 14.48 8.68 31.23
N ALA A 120 15.09 7.53 31.50
CA ALA A 120 16.01 7.36 32.66
C ALA A 120 17.44 7.23 32.15
N GLY A 121 18.32 8.13 32.55
CA GLY A 121 19.73 8.16 32.16
C GLY A 121 20.57 7.10 32.84
N GLY A 122 21.68 6.68 32.22
CA GLY A 122 22.73 5.88 32.82
C GLY A 122 22.76 4.40 32.40
N TRP A 123 23.48 3.58 33.15
CA TRP A 123 23.72 2.14 32.94
C TRP A 123 22.44 1.31 32.70
N SER A 124 21.30 1.79 33.15
CA SER A 124 20.00 1.17 32.88
C SER A 124 19.59 1.24 31.39
N GLN A 125 20.05 2.24 30.64
CA GLN A 125 19.71 2.38 29.23
C GLN A 125 20.14 1.20 28.36
N GLN A 126 21.36 0.68 28.59
CA GLN A 126 21.86 -0.48 27.83
C GLN A 126 21.05 -1.76 28.11
N ARG A 127 20.68 -1.99 29.39
CA ARG A 127 19.83 -3.14 29.75
C ARG A 127 18.44 -3.02 29.16
N TYR A 128 17.85 -1.82 29.16
CA TYR A 128 16.55 -1.54 28.53
C TYR A 128 16.62 -1.65 27.01
N ALA A 129 17.70 -1.19 26.37
CA ALA A 129 17.91 -1.35 24.94
C ALA A 129 17.98 -2.83 24.54
N ARG A 130 18.76 -3.66 25.25
CA ARG A 130 18.84 -5.11 25.02
C ARG A 130 17.50 -5.80 25.22
N ARG A 131 16.75 -5.45 26.27
CA ARG A 131 15.40 -6.00 26.49
C ARG A 131 14.44 -5.64 25.35
N ARG A 132 14.43 -4.38 24.92
CA ARG A 132 13.60 -3.92 23.79
C ARG A 132 13.96 -4.63 22.50
N SER A 133 15.26 -4.80 22.21
CA SER A 133 15.72 -5.55 21.03
C SER A 133 15.27 -7.01 21.10
N GLY A 134 15.41 -7.68 22.24
CA GLY A 134 14.94 -9.05 22.42
C GLY A 134 13.42 -9.20 22.32
N GLN A 135 12.64 -8.21 22.79
CA GLN A 135 11.19 -8.21 22.63
C GLN A 135 10.75 -7.97 21.18
N ALA A 136 11.45 -7.08 20.46
CA ALA A 136 11.22 -6.84 19.04
C ALA A 136 11.58 -8.06 18.19
N GLY A 137 12.69 -8.76 18.52
CA GLY A 137 13.05 -10.03 17.87
C GLY A 137 11.96 -11.10 18.03
N LYS A 138 11.52 -11.35 19.26
CA LYS A 138 10.43 -12.31 19.51
C LYS A 138 9.12 -11.94 18.83
N LEU A 139 8.80 -10.65 18.71
CA LEU A 139 7.63 -10.21 17.94
C LEU A 139 7.81 -10.51 16.44
N ALA A 140 9.01 -10.29 15.91
CA ALA A 140 9.33 -10.61 14.52
C ALA A 140 9.24 -12.11 14.25
N ASP A 141 9.76 -12.96 15.15
CA ASP A 141 9.70 -14.42 15.04
C ASP A 141 8.26 -14.93 15.04
N ASP A 142 7.41 -14.42 15.96
CA ASP A 142 5.99 -14.76 16.03
C ASP A 142 5.26 -14.37 14.73
N ALA A 143 5.55 -13.17 14.20
CA ALA A 143 4.95 -12.68 12.96
C ALA A 143 5.47 -13.46 11.73
N SER A 144 6.76 -13.81 11.66
CA SER A 144 7.34 -14.63 10.59
C SER A 144 6.66 -16.00 10.51
N SER A 145 6.52 -16.67 11.66
CA SER A 145 5.80 -17.94 11.75
C SER A 145 4.33 -17.80 11.30
N ALA A 146 3.72 -16.65 11.55
CA ALA A 146 2.37 -16.38 11.07
C ALA A 146 2.33 -16.14 9.55
N VAL A 147 3.35 -15.51 8.95
CA VAL A 147 3.47 -15.37 7.49
C VAL A 147 3.43 -16.74 6.83
N ASP A 148 4.24 -17.69 7.28
CA ASP A 148 4.29 -19.02 6.69
C ASP A 148 2.94 -19.76 6.82
N ARG A 149 2.27 -19.62 7.97
CA ARG A 149 0.94 -20.21 8.17
C ARG A 149 -0.11 -19.61 7.23
N VAL A 150 -0.17 -18.28 7.11
CA VAL A 150 -1.18 -17.63 6.25
C VAL A 150 -0.95 -17.92 4.79
N LEU A 151 0.32 -18.04 4.35
CA LEU A 151 0.66 -18.45 3.00
C LEU A 151 0.23 -19.91 2.72
N GLY A 152 0.48 -20.83 3.66
CA GLY A 152 0.06 -22.22 3.53
C GLY A 152 -1.45 -22.37 3.43
N VAL A 153 -2.22 -21.66 4.27
CA VAL A 153 -3.69 -21.66 4.21
C VAL A 153 -4.20 -21.05 2.90
N ALA A 154 -3.63 -19.91 2.50
CA ALA A 154 -4.06 -19.22 1.29
C ALA A 154 -3.79 -20.05 0.03
N ALA A 155 -2.71 -20.80 -0.04
CA ALA A 155 -2.41 -21.68 -1.16
C ALA A 155 -3.50 -22.72 -1.40
N GLY A 156 -4.09 -23.27 -0.33
CA GLY A 156 -5.23 -24.20 -0.42
C GLY A 156 -6.52 -23.56 -0.93
N VAL A 157 -6.72 -22.26 -0.65
CA VAL A 157 -7.96 -21.54 -0.99
C VAL A 157 -7.86 -20.83 -2.35
N SER A 158 -6.65 -20.37 -2.73
CA SER A 158 -6.42 -19.59 -3.97
C SER A 158 -6.20 -20.45 -5.22
N GLY A 159 -6.33 -21.75 -5.14
CA GLY A 159 -5.95 -22.66 -6.23
C GLY A 159 -4.45 -22.67 -6.51
N GLY A 160 -3.62 -22.50 -5.46
CA GLY A 160 -2.15 -22.51 -5.55
C GLY A 160 -1.51 -21.22 -6.02
N ARG A 161 -2.27 -20.14 -6.25
CA ARG A 161 -1.72 -18.87 -6.72
C ARG A 161 -0.98 -18.17 -5.58
N ALA A 162 0.33 -18.02 -5.76
CA ALA A 162 1.19 -17.30 -4.82
C ALA A 162 0.94 -15.78 -4.88
N PRO A 163 1.17 -15.06 -3.77
CA PRO A 163 1.20 -13.60 -3.79
C PRO A 163 2.31 -13.05 -4.69
N GLU A 164 2.00 -11.96 -5.39
CA GLU A 164 2.90 -11.29 -6.34
C GLU A 164 3.84 -10.29 -5.66
N ALA A 165 3.42 -9.74 -4.53
CA ALA A 165 4.13 -8.71 -3.79
C ALA A 165 3.71 -8.68 -2.31
N VAL A 166 4.48 -7.93 -1.51
CA VAL A 166 4.20 -7.70 -0.09
C VAL A 166 3.82 -6.24 0.15
N VAL A 167 2.64 -6.03 0.70
CA VAL A 167 2.24 -4.73 1.23
C VAL A 167 2.82 -4.57 2.63
N VAL A 168 3.65 -3.56 2.81
CA VAL A 168 4.30 -3.28 4.09
C VAL A 168 3.65 -2.06 4.73
N GLY A 169 3.39 -2.12 6.04
CA GLY A 169 2.90 -0.98 6.81
C GLY A 169 3.42 -0.94 8.24
N GLY A 170 3.46 0.27 8.81
CA GLY A 170 3.94 0.54 10.14
C GLY A 170 5.45 0.72 10.24
N ASP A 171 6.13 -0.03 11.11
CA ASP A 171 7.59 0.03 11.30
C ASP A 171 8.30 -0.79 10.22
N ARG A 172 8.93 -0.10 9.27
CA ARG A 172 9.61 -0.74 8.13
C ARG A 172 10.71 -1.70 8.54
N ALA A 173 11.50 -1.35 9.54
CA ALA A 173 12.61 -2.19 9.99
C ALA A 173 12.10 -3.50 10.62
N LEU A 174 11.03 -3.41 11.41
CA LEU A 174 10.38 -4.60 11.95
C LEU A 174 9.72 -5.46 10.86
N ALA A 175 9.07 -4.84 9.87
CA ALA A 175 8.47 -5.58 8.76
C ALA A 175 9.52 -6.34 7.94
N GLU A 176 10.67 -5.74 7.67
CA GLU A 176 11.78 -6.43 7.00
C GLU A 176 12.35 -7.57 7.86
N ALA A 177 12.47 -7.37 9.18
CA ALA A 177 12.88 -8.45 10.09
C ALA A 177 11.89 -9.62 10.12
N VAL A 178 10.60 -9.35 10.00
CA VAL A 178 9.55 -10.38 9.87
C VAL A 178 9.67 -11.15 8.55
N LEU A 179 9.92 -10.47 7.46
CA LEU A 179 9.89 -11.06 6.12
C LEU A 179 11.19 -11.77 5.76
N ALA A 180 12.33 -11.33 6.31
CA ALA A 180 13.66 -11.84 5.97
C ALA A 180 13.81 -13.38 6.07
N PRO A 181 13.28 -14.08 7.09
CA PRO A 181 13.38 -15.53 7.19
C PRO A 181 12.31 -16.30 6.39
N THR A 182 11.38 -15.60 5.72
CA THR A 182 10.24 -16.23 5.01
C THR A 182 10.51 -16.33 3.50
N VAL A 183 9.68 -17.09 2.80
CA VAL A 183 9.70 -17.18 1.32
C VAL A 183 9.41 -15.83 0.65
N ALA A 184 8.82 -14.88 1.38
CA ALA A 184 8.53 -13.54 0.90
C ALA A 184 9.73 -12.58 0.95
N ALA A 185 10.92 -13.01 1.38
CA ALA A 185 12.11 -12.15 1.52
C ALA A 185 12.48 -11.42 0.21
N GLY A 186 12.39 -12.10 -0.92
CA GLY A 186 12.72 -11.55 -2.25
C GLY A 186 11.53 -10.91 -3.00
N TRP A 187 10.33 -10.87 -2.43
CA TRP A 187 9.17 -10.34 -3.15
C TRP A 187 9.17 -8.82 -3.20
N PRO A 188 8.60 -8.20 -4.26
CA PRO A 188 8.45 -6.75 -4.34
C PRO A 188 7.72 -6.17 -3.13
N ARG A 189 8.14 -4.96 -2.69
CA ARG A 189 7.54 -4.25 -1.54
C ARG A 189 6.64 -3.13 -2.03
N LEU A 190 5.40 -3.10 -1.57
CA LEU A 190 4.43 -2.05 -1.80
C LEU A 190 4.21 -1.26 -0.51
N GLY A 191 4.08 0.02 -0.62
CA GLY A 191 3.91 0.89 0.53
C GLY A 191 5.11 1.79 0.79
N PRO A 192 5.36 2.27 2.01
CA PRO A 192 4.70 1.84 3.24
C PRO A 192 3.29 2.42 3.43
N LEU A 193 2.39 1.63 4.00
CA LEU A 193 1.11 2.12 4.49
C LEU A 193 1.28 2.69 5.91
N GLU A 194 0.70 3.85 6.14
CA GLU A 194 0.56 4.34 7.51
C GLU A 194 -0.55 3.57 8.21
N VAL A 195 -0.19 2.94 9.32
CA VAL A 195 -1.13 2.18 10.16
C VAL A 195 -0.92 2.55 11.62
N GLY A 196 -1.97 2.54 12.40
CA GLY A 196 -1.92 2.64 13.86
C GLY A 196 -1.41 1.34 14.50
N GLU A 197 -1.98 0.94 15.62
CA GLU A 197 -1.72 -0.38 16.20
C GLU A 197 -2.36 -1.46 15.29
N PRO A 198 -1.57 -2.40 14.72
CA PRO A 198 -2.08 -3.36 13.74
C PRO A 198 -3.15 -4.29 14.33
N ARG A 199 -4.29 -4.36 13.67
CA ARG A 199 -5.44 -5.21 14.03
C ARG A 199 -5.90 -5.98 12.81
N ARG A 200 -6.67 -7.06 13.01
CA ARG A 200 -7.18 -7.87 11.90
C ARG A 200 -8.03 -7.05 10.91
N VAL A 201 -8.81 -6.10 11.39
CA VAL A 201 -9.61 -5.19 10.53
C VAL A 201 -8.74 -4.33 9.60
N ASP A 202 -7.50 -4.06 9.98
CA ASP A 202 -6.59 -3.27 9.14
C ASP A 202 -6.12 -4.05 7.91
N LEU A 203 -6.23 -5.40 7.88
CA LEU A 203 -5.95 -6.20 6.69
C LEU A 203 -6.93 -5.87 5.57
N GLU A 204 -8.22 -5.77 5.88
CA GLU A 204 -9.25 -5.44 4.90
C GLU A 204 -9.08 -4.02 4.38
N ALA A 205 -8.80 -3.08 5.30
CA ALA A 205 -8.53 -1.70 4.92
C ALA A 205 -7.24 -1.56 4.08
N ALA A 206 -6.15 -2.26 4.44
CA ALA A 206 -4.91 -2.28 3.67
C ALA A 206 -5.13 -2.88 2.27
N ALA A 207 -5.93 -3.93 2.17
CA ALA A 207 -6.31 -4.57 0.92
C ALA A 207 -7.05 -3.61 -0.01
N ALA A 208 -8.04 -2.88 0.51
CA ALA A 208 -8.78 -1.89 -0.26
C ALA A 208 -7.87 -0.74 -0.73
N ARG A 209 -6.95 -0.28 0.13
CA ARG A 209 -6.02 0.81 -0.19
C ARG A 209 -4.97 0.42 -1.23
N VAL A 210 -4.54 -0.83 -1.25
CA VAL A 210 -3.55 -1.32 -2.23
C VAL A 210 -4.09 -1.27 -3.65
N LEU A 211 -5.39 -1.45 -3.81
CA LEU A 211 -6.07 -1.36 -5.10
C LEU A 211 -6.42 0.09 -5.49
N ALA A 212 -6.25 1.05 -4.57
CA ALA A 212 -6.55 2.44 -4.85
C ALA A 212 -5.48 3.08 -5.73
N LEU A 213 -5.93 3.94 -6.62
CA LEU A 213 -5.08 4.82 -7.41
C LEU A 213 -4.66 6.01 -6.54
N ARG A 214 -3.38 6.34 -6.54
CA ARG A 214 -2.88 7.57 -5.94
C ARG A 214 -3.07 8.73 -6.89
N VAL A 215 -3.72 9.77 -6.39
CA VAL A 215 -3.91 11.00 -7.13
C VAL A 215 -3.23 12.15 -6.38
N THR A 216 -2.29 12.81 -7.04
CA THR A 216 -1.66 14.03 -6.56
C THR A 216 -2.20 15.20 -7.37
N VAL A 217 -2.86 16.14 -6.71
CA VAL A 217 -3.40 17.36 -7.35
C VAL A 217 -2.55 18.55 -6.97
N HIS A 218 -2.10 19.28 -7.97
CA HIS A 218 -1.44 20.59 -7.85
C HIS A 218 -2.40 21.65 -8.38
N ASP A 219 -2.87 22.51 -7.50
CA ASP A 219 -3.77 23.59 -7.90
C ASP A 219 -3.01 24.66 -8.71
N ALA A 220 -3.74 25.41 -9.52
CA ALA A 220 -3.18 26.51 -10.31
C ALA A 220 -2.45 27.53 -9.42
N PRO A 221 -1.35 28.16 -9.91
CA PRO A 221 -0.70 29.24 -9.18
C PRO A 221 -1.68 30.38 -8.91
N GLY A 222 -1.88 30.75 -7.65
CA GLY A 222 -2.70 31.91 -7.27
C GLY A 222 -4.16 31.61 -6.86
N ARG A 223 -4.49 30.33 -6.63
CA ARG A 223 -5.74 29.94 -5.93
C ARG A 223 -5.48 29.50 -4.50
#